data_59961b97ec880aa251d755a094c1a709
#
_entry.id   59961b97ec880aa251d755a094c1a709
#
_cell.length_a   1.000
_cell.length_b   1.000
_cell.length_c   1.000
_cell.angle_alpha   90.00
_cell.angle_beta   90.00
_cell.angle_gamma   90.00
#
_symmetry.space_group_name_H-M   'P 1'
#
loop_
_entity.id
_entity.type
_entity.pdbx_description
1 polymer ?
#
loop_
_entity_poly.entity_id
_entity_poly.type
_entity_poly.pdbx_seq_one_letter_code
_entity_poly.pdbx_strand_id
1 'polypeptide(L)'
;IDALNTFLRTVKGQPGLRSKIKRLNLFCGSNLATSLIPLIADAGSAVDTNYNFISSDYSETSGLNPGGSGNKYLDVGIDFTSSGISFADGHMAINTLGANTSTGYKEWMGKSFASMGCNLTSRKYHFRWGNHFLAASNINPQEGTSMGFYLGSASSSKISFFLNNDLKV
;
A
#
# COMPACT_ATOMS: atom_id res chain seq x y z
N ILE A 1 3.51 3.12 21.55
CA ILE A 1 3.25 1.71 21.97
C ILE A 1 1.75 1.49 22.16
N ASP A 2 1.01 2.41 22.78
CA ASP A 2 -0.42 2.22 23.07
C ASP A 2 -1.30 2.16 21.81
N ALA A 3 -1.03 3.01 20.81
CA ALA A 3 -1.75 2.99 19.54
C ALA A 3 -1.59 1.66 18.80
N LEU A 4 -0.36 1.11 18.74
CA LEU A 4 -0.09 -0.17 18.11
C LEU A 4 -0.76 -1.32 18.86
N ASN A 5 -0.70 -1.31 20.19
CA ASN A 5 -1.38 -2.31 21.02
C ASN A 5 -2.91 -2.24 20.85
N THR A 6 -3.47 -1.05 20.79
CA THR A 6 -4.91 -0.85 20.54
C THR A 6 -5.29 -1.39 19.16
N PHE A 7 -4.52 -1.06 18.12
CA PHE A 7 -4.74 -1.58 16.78
C PHE A 7 -4.68 -3.11 16.75
N LEU A 8 -3.64 -3.72 17.35
CA LEU A 8 -3.50 -5.17 17.40
C LEU A 8 -4.65 -5.86 18.14
N ARG A 9 -5.11 -5.28 19.27
CA ARG A 9 -6.28 -5.79 20.00
C ARG A 9 -7.54 -5.72 19.16
N THR A 10 -7.73 -4.62 18.42
CA THR A 10 -8.87 -4.46 17.49
C THR A 10 -8.84 -5.53 16.40
N VAL A 11 -7.71 -5.72 15.74
CA VAL A 11 -7.56 -6.75 14.69
C VAL A 11 -7.82 -8.16 15.23
N LYS A 12 -7.28 -8.48 16.42
CA LYS A 12 -7.49 -9.78 17.06
C LYS A 12 -8.92 -9.97 17.60
N GLY A 13 -9.54 -8.89 18.05
CA GLY A 13 -10.89 -8.91 18.60
C GLY A 13 -12.01 -9.04 17.56
N GLN A 14 -11.70 -8.80 16.30
CA GLN A 14 -12.68 -8.94 15.21
C GLN A 14 -12.64 -10.37 14.66
N PRO A 15 -13.72 -11.16 14.82
CA PRO A 15 -13.77 -12.55 14.36
C PRO A 15 -13.45 -12.66 12.86
N GLY A 16 -12.46 -13.46 12.52
CA GLY A 16 -12.04 -13.73 11.14
C GLY A 16 -11.25 -12.61 10.44
N LEU A 17 -11.11 -11.42 11.02
CA LEU A 17 -10.37 -10.33 10.38
C LEU A 17 -8.88 -10.68 10.23
N ARG A 18 -8.26 -11.20 11.30
CA ARG A 18 -6.82 -11.53 11.29
C ARG A 18 -6.45 -12.53 10.16
N SER A 19 -7.28 -13.54 9.93
CA SER A 19 -7.03 -14.55 8.89
C SER A 19 -7.20 -14.01 7.45
N LYS A 20 -7.91 -12.90 7.29
CA LYS A 20 -8.06 -12.21 5.99
C LYS A 20 -6.90 -11.29 5.66
N ILE A 21 -6.14 -10.85 6.65
CA ILE A 21 -4.97 -9.99 6.43
C ILE A 21 -3.78 -10.87 6.06
N LYS A 22 -3.37 -10.86 4.81
CA LYS A 22 -2.24 -11.65 4.32
C LYS A 22 -0.91 -10.96 4.54
N ARG A 23 -0.88 -9.63 4.48
CA ARG A 23 0.32 -8.84 4.78
C ARG A 23 -0.04 -7.49 5.35
N LEU A 24 0.76 -7.06 6.32
CA LEU A 24 0.63 -5.74 6.95
C LEU A 24 2.02 -5.21 7.31
N ASN A 25 2.43 -4.15 6.63
CA ASN A 25 3.62 -3.37 6.93
C ASN A 25 3.21 -2.05 7.55
N LEU A 26 3.73 -1.70 8.71
CA LEU A 26 3.43 -0.44 9.39
C LEU A 26 4.55 0.58 9.27
N PHE A 27 5.77 0.14 8.92
CA PHE A 27 6.96 0.98 8.83
C PHE A 27 7.20 1.84 10.08
N CYS A 28 7.06 1.23 11.25
CA CYS A 28 7.12 1.90 12.56
C CYS A 28 8.23 1.38 13.47
N GLY A 29 9.31 0.87 12.91
CA GLY A 29 10.49 0.42 13.67
C GLY A 29 11.35 1.59 14.16
N SER A 30 12.29 1.32 15.09
CA SER A 30 13.24 2.32 15.59
C SER A 30 14.32 2.71 14.56
N ASN A 31 14.46 1.95 13.49
CA ASN A 31 15.40 2.20 12.40
C ASN A 31 14.91 1.53 11.11
N LEU A 32 15.61 1.78 10.00
CA LEU A 32 15.24 1.23 8.70
C LEU A 32 15.12 -0.30 8.74
N ALA A 33 16.07 -1.00 9.33
CA ALA A 33 16.07 -2.47 9.33
C ALA A 33 14.85 -3.05 10.07
N THR A 34 14.49 -2.47 11.22
CA THR A 34 13.32 -2.91 11.99
C THR A 34 12.00 -2.50 11.36
N SER A 35 11.97 -1.40 10.60
CA SER A 35 10.78 -0.94 9.88
C SER A 35 10.38 -1.85 8.71
N LEU A 36 11.32 -2.65 8.20
CA LEU A 36 11.09 -3.59 7.09
C LEU A 36 10.50 -4.93 7.55
N ILE A 37 10.34 -5.13 8.86
CA ILE A 37 9.71 -6.33 9.41
C ILE A 37 8.18 -6.11 9.40
N PRO A 38 7.43 -6.88 8.61
CA PRO A 38 5.98 -6.75 8.59
C PRO A 38 5.37 -7.23 9.91
N LEU A 39 4.29 -6.58 10.33
CA LEU A 39 3.51 -7.01 11.49
C LEU A 39 2.76 -8.33 11.23
N ILE A 40 2.35 -8.55 9.98
CA ILE A 40 1.74 -9.77 9.48
C ILE A 40 2.43 -10.15 8.17
N ALA A 41 2.91 -11.39 8.09
CA ALA A 41 3.57 -11.95 6.92
C ALA A 41 3.03 -13.36 6.60
N ASP A 42 1.71 -13.51 6.51
CA ASP A 42 1.07 -14.75 6.07
C ASP A 42 1.26 -15.00 4.57
N ALA A 43 1.64 -13.96 3.82
CA ALA A 43 2.11 -14.03 2.44
C ALA A 43 3.37 -13.19 2.26
N GLY A 44 4.28 -13.68 1.42
CA GLY A 44 5.56 -13.03 1.12
C GLY A 44 6.67 -13.36 2.13
N SER A 45 7.71 -12.55 2.11
CA SER A 45 8.91 -12.74 2.93
C SER A 45 8.69 -12.30 4.39
N ALA A 46 9.39 -12.93 5.33
CA ALA A 46 9.36 -12.56 6.75
C ALA A 46 9.94 -11.15 7.00
N VAL A 47 10.82 -10.71 6.13
CA VAL A 47 11.40 -9.35 6.10
C VAL A 47 11.37 -8.86 4.66
N ASP A 48 11.02 -7.61 4.43
CA ASP A 48 11.03 -7.01 3.10
C ASP A 48 12.47 -6.90 2.57
N THR A 49 12.67 -7.26 1.31
CA THR A 49 13.95 -7.04 0.65
C THR A 49 14.08 -5.57 0.26
N ASN A 50 15.10 -4.93 0.79
CA ASN A 50 15.38 -3.51 0.54
C ASN A 50 16.16 -3.33 -0.75
N TYR A 51 15.64 -2.49 -1.64
CA TYR A 51 16.35 -2.01 -2.81
C TYR A 51 16.58 -0.49 -2.69
N ASN A 52 17.83 -0.15 -2.39
CA ASN A 52 18.38 1.20 -2.39
C ASN A 52 17.85 2.20 -1.33
N PHE A 53 17.00 1.79 -0.40
CA PHE A 53 16.75 2.66 0.77
C PHE A 53 17.97 2.66 1.69
N ILE A 54 18.32 3.84 2.18
CA ILE A 54 19.37 4.07 3.19
C ILE A 54 18.74 4.58 4.49
N SER A 55 19.49 4.60 5.57
CA SER A 55 18.96 4.97 6.90
C SER A 55 18.31 6.35 6.93
N SER A 56 18.80 7.32 6.15
CA SER A 56 18.21 8.66 6.07
C SER A 56 16.87 8.74 5.31
N ASP A 57 16.46 7.66 4.63
CA ASP A 57 15.18 7.59 3.96
C ASP A 57 14.04 7.15 4.89
N TYR A 58 14.36 6.84 6.14
CA TYR A 58 13.41 6.40 7.15
C TYR A 58 13.40 7.29 8.38
N SER A 59 12.22 7.55 8.92
CA SER A 59 12.05 8.07 10.28
C SER A 59 10.81 7.47 10.94
N GLU A 60 10.81 7.38 12.28
CA GLU A 60 9.68 6.85 13.05
C GLU A 60 8.39 7.64 12.86
N THR A 61 8.52 8.94 12.59
CA THR A 61 7.36 9.85 12.44
C THR A 61 6.83 9.96 11.02
N SER A 62 7.66 9.70 10.02
CA SER A 62 7.33 9.91 8.60
C SER A 62 7.35 8.61 7.76
N GLY A 63 7.76 7.49 8.37
CA GLY A 63 7.91 6.23 7.65
C GLY A 63 9.03 6.26 6.60
N LEU A 64 8.83 5.58 5.49
CA LEU A 64 9.76 5.50 4.37
C LEU A 64 9.55 6.63 3.36
N ASN A 65 10.63 7.28 2.97
CA ASN A 65 10.63 8.32 1.94
C ASN A 65 11.51 7.90 0.76
N PRO A 66 10.95 7.52 -0.40
CA PRO A 66 11.71 7.13 -1.58
C PRO A 66 12.41 8.31 -2.29
N GLY A 67 12.16 9.57 -1.88
CA GLY A 67 12.86 10.74 -2.40
C GLY A 67 12.65 11.03 -3.88
N GLY A 68 11.60 10.57 -4.49
CA GLY A 68 11.33 10.77 -5.93
C GLY A 68 12.21 9.94 -6.88
N SER A 69 13.13 9.14 -6.35
CA SER A 69 13.98 8.22 -7.12
C SER A 69 13.20 6.96 -7.47
N GLY A 70 13.04 6.66 -8.77
CA GLY A 70 12.30 5.50 -9.24
C GLY A 70 12.97 4.14 -8.98
N ASN A 71 14.16 4.11 -8.37
CA ASN A 71 14.94 2.90 -8.09
C ASN A 71 14.97 2.49 -6.61
N LYS A 72 14.20 3.19 -5.73
CA LYS A 72 14.00 2.79 -4.34
C LYS A 72 12.67 2.08 -4.19
N TYR A 73 12.70 0.82 -3.80
CA TYR A 73 11.50 0.02 -3.57
C TYR A 73 11.77 -1.11 -2.57
N LEU A 74 10.69 -1.67 -2.06
CA LEU A 74 10.72 -2.86 -1.24
C LEU A 74 10.09 -4.02 -2.03
N ASP A 75 10.76 -5.16 -2.03
CA ASP A 75 10.15 -6.40 -2.49
C ASP A 75 9.65 -7.18 -1.27
N VAL A 76 8.35 -7.32 -1.20
CA VAL A 76 7.66 -8.03 -0.12
C VAL A 76 7.59 -9.55 -0.36
N GLY A 77 8.09 -10.03 -1.50
CA GLY A 77 8.16 -11.45 -1.85
C GLY A 77 6.79 -12.12 -2.01
N ILE A 78 5.72 -11.37 -2.30
CA ILE A 78 4.41 -11.97 -2.53
C ILE A 78 4.34 -12.52 -3.95
N ASP A 79 4.16 -13.81 -4.05
CA ASP A 79 3.70 -14.45 -5.28
C ASP A 79 2.20 -14.69 -5.21
N PHE A 80 1.44 -13.96 -6.01
CA PHE A 80 -0.02 -14.03 -6.03
C PHE A 80 -0.55 -15.40 -6.46
N THR A 81 0.24 -16.19 -7.20
CA THR A 81 -0.18 -17.53 -7.67
C THR A 81 -0.11 -18.58 -6.56
N SER A 82 0.83 -18.44 -5.63
CA SER A 82 1.08 -19.42 -4.56
C SER A 82 0.65 -18.93 -3.16
N SER A 83 0.38 -17.64 -2.99
CA SER A 83 0.10 -17.02 -1.68
C SER A 83 -1.33 -17.27 -1.15
N GLY A 84 -2.20 -17.90 -1.94
CA GLY A 84 -3.62 -18.06 -1.60
C GLY A 84 -4.41 -16.75 -1.59
N ILE A 85 -3.87 -15.70 -2.22
CA ILE A 85 -4.58 -14.42 -2.44
C ILE A 85 -5.46 -14.59 -3.68
N SER A 86 -6.76 -14.39 -3.50
CA SER A 86 -7.72 -14.51 -4.61
C SER A 86 -7.80 -13.22 -5.41
N PHE A 87 -7.78 -13.34 -6.74
CA PHE A 87 -8.13 -12.20 -7.62
C PHE A 87 -9.65 -11.98 -7.75
N ALA A 88 -10.47 -12.88 -7.23
CA ALA A 88 -11.90 -12.73 -7.23
C ALA A 88 -12.43 -11.91 -6.03
N ASP A 89 -11.64 -11.80 -4.97
CA ASP A 89 -12.00 -11.05 -3.77
C ASP A 89 -10.72 -10.63 -3.04
N GLY A 90 -10.46 -9.35 -3.00
CA GLY A 90 -9.26 -8.85 -2.35
C GLY A 90 -9.21 -7.32 -2.27
N HIS A 91 -8.25 -6.84 -1.49
CA HIS A 91 -8.00 -5.42 -1.38
C HIS A 91 -6.53 -5.12 -1.08
N MET A 92 -6.13 -3.91 -1.44
CA MET A 92 -4.84 -3.31 -1.10
C MET A 92 -5.11 -1.94 -0.47
N ALA A 93 -4.31 -1.59 0.52
CA ALA A 93 -4.38 -0.27 1.15
C ALA A 93 -2.99 0.29 1.41
N ILE A 94 -2.84 1.59 1.26
CA ILE A 94 -1.63 2.32 1.61
C ILE A 94 -1.99 3.66 2.24
N ASN A 95 -1.21 4.07 3.23
CA ASN A 95 -1.27 5.43 3.78
C ASN A 95 -0.02 6.20 3.36
N THR A 96 -0.22 7.35 2.72
CA THR A 96 0.86 8.24 2.30
C THR A 96 0.85 9.51 3.13
N LEU A 97 2.00 9.89 3.68
CA LEU A 97 2.14 11.05 4.57
C LEU A 97 2.71 12.29 3.86
N GLY A 98 3.16 12.14 2.63
CA GLY A 98 3.76 13.21 1.85
C GLY A 98 3.10 13.42 0.50
N ALA A 99 3.10 14.67 0.03
CA ALA A 99 2.66 14.99 -1.31
C ALA A 99 3.63 14.43 -2.36
N ASN A 100 3.10 13.75 -3.36
CA ASN A 100 3.90 13.35 -4.51
C ASN A 100 3.95 14.51 -5.51
N THR A 101 5.10 15.16 -5.61
CA THR A 101 5.31 16.32 -6.50
C THR A 101 5.94 15.94 -7.84
N SER A 102 6.33 14.68 -8.04
CA SER A 102 6.96 14.24 -9.28
C SER A 102 5.92 14.00 -10.38
N THR A 103 6.27 14.34 -11.61
CA THR A 103 5.44 14.07 -12.80
C THR A 103 5.52 12.60 -13.23
N GLY A 104 4.52 12.13 -13.96
CA GLY A 104 4.49 10.79 -14.56
C GLY A 104 3.74 9.74 -13.74
N TYR A 105 3.91 8.49 -14.14
CA TYR A 105 3.28 7.33 -13.55
C TYR A 105 4.06 6.84 -12.31
N LYS A 106 3.37 6.67 -11.20
CA LYS A 106 3.96 6.19 -9.94
C LYS A 106 3.12 5.05 -9.37
N GLU A 107 3.74 3.91 -9.19
CA GLU A 107 3.19 2.83 -8.39
C GLU A 107 3.64 2.98 -6.94
N TRP A 108 2.67 3.03 -6.03
CA TRP A 108 2.95 3.08 -4.60
C TRP A 108 3.07 1.68 -4.01
N MET A 109 2.33 0.74 -4.57
CA MET A 109 2.23 -0.62 -4.08
C MET A 109 1.89 -1.57 -5.22
N GLY A 110 2.54 -2.72 -5.21
CA GLY A 110 2.25 -3.79 -6.15
C GLY A 110 3.04 -3.73 -7.46
N LYS A 111 2.73 -4.66 -8.33
CA LYS A 111 3.31 -4.79 -9.68
C LYS A 111 2.38 -5.63 -10.56
N SER A 112 2.39 -5.38 -11.87
CA SER A 112 1.72 -6.20 -12.89
C SER A 112 0.23 -6.43 -12.64
N PHE A 113 -0.14 -7.51 -11.94
CA PHE A 113 -1.54 -7.93 -11.77
C PHE A 113 -2.22 -7.37 -10.51
N ALA A 114 -1.48 -6.78 -9.59
CA ALA A 114 -2.04 -6.15 -8.40
C ALA A 114 -1.21 -4.91 -8.07
N SER A 115 -1.73 -3.75 -8.36
CA SER A 115 -1.02 -2.49 -8.11
C SER A 115 -1.97 -1.33 -7.79
N MET A 116 -1.42 -0.36 -7.08
CA MET A 116 -2.07 0.90 -6.74
C MET A 116 -1.08 2.04 -6.89
N GLY A 117 -1.52 3.13 -7.47
CA GLY A 117 -0.67 4.30 -7.66
C GLY A 117 -1.39 5.48 -8.29
N CYS A 118 -0.63 6.39 -8.85
CA CYS A 118 -1.17 7.54 -9.56
C CYS A 118 -0.38 7.87 -10.83
N ASN A 119 -1.03 8.55 -11.75
CA ASN A 119 -0.39 9.21 -12.86
C ASN A 119 -0.63 10.71 -12.73
N LEU A 120 0.38 11.45 -12.32
CA LEU A 120 0.26 12.88 -12.05
C LEU A 120 0.14 13.70 -13.33
N THR A 121 0.65 13.20 -14.47
CA THR A 121 0.50 13.88 -15.76
C THR A 121 -0.96 13.84 -16.23
N SER A 122 -1.62 12.68 -16.10
CA SER A 122 -3.03 12.53 -16.48
C SER A 122 -4.01 12.82 -15.35
N ARG A 123 -3.51 13.16 -14.16
CA ARG A 123 -4.30 13.43 -12.95
C ARG A 123 -5.25 12.28 -12.59
N LYS A 124 -4.76 11.05 -12.63
CA LYS A 124 -5.53 9.84 -12.37
C LYS A 124 -4.89 9.00 -11.29
N TYR A 125 -5.69 8.49 -10.36
CA TYR A 125 -5.32 7.35 -9.55
C TYR A 125 -5.66 6.07 -10.30
N HIS A 126 -4.95 5.00 -10.00
CA HIS A 126 -5.25 3.69 -10.55
C HIS A 126 -5.22 2.62 -9.47
N PHE A 127 -6.06 1.64 -9.67
CA PHE A 127 -6.06 0.37 -8.96
C PHE A 127 -6.20 -0.76 -9.96
N ARG A 128 -5.33 -1.74 -9.85
CA ARG A 128 -5.38 -2.96 -10.66
C ARG A 128 -5.45 -4.18 -9.75
N TRP A 129 -6.32 -5.11 -10.11
CA TRP A 129 -6.46 -6.37 -9.42
C TRP A 129 -6.81 -7.47 -10.42
N GLY A 130 -5.88 -8.39 -10.67
CA GLY A 130 -6.01 -9.39 -11.72
C GLY A 130 -6.14 -8.73 -13.11
N ASN A 131 -7.19 -9.09 -13.82
CA ASN A 131 -7.52 -8.52 -15.14
C ASN A 131 -8.33 -7.22 -15.06
N HIS A 132 -8.73 -6.81 -13.87
CA HIS A 132 -9.48 -5.57 -13.68
C HIS A 132 -8.54 -4.39 -13.52
N PHE A 133 -8.82 -3.33 -14.23
CA PHE A 133 -8.11 -2.07 -14.14
C PHE A 133 -9.10 -0.92 -13.98
N LEU A 134 -8.90 -0.13 -12.96
CA LEU A 134 -9.68 1.06 -12.68
C LEU A 134 -8.77 2.28 -12.70
N ALA A 135 -9.10 3.28 -13.49
CA ALA A 135 -8.47 4.58 -13.46
C ALA A 135 -9.51 5.64 -13.09
N ALA A 136 -9.40 6.21 -11.89
CA ALA A 136 -10.26 7.28 -11.44
C ALA A 136 -9.80 8.61 -12.04
N SER A 137 -10.67 9.23 -12.85
CA SER A 137 -10.34 10.44 -13.63
C SER A 137 -10.70 11.76 -12.94
N ASN A 138 -11.49 11.72 -11.87
CA ASN A 138 -12.07 12.94 -11.27
C ASN A 138 -11.37 13.38 -9.97
N ILE A 139 -10.20 12.84 -9.69
CA ILE A 139 -9.43 13.17 -8.50
C ILE A 139 -8.23 13.99 -8.96
N ASN A 140 -8.10 15.22 -8.49
CA ASN A 140 -6.96 16.06 -8.83
C ASN A 140 -5.77 15.77 -7.87
N PRO A 141 -4.76 15.00 -8.26
CA PRO A 141 -3.63 14.72 -7.39
C PRO A 141 -2.68 15.91 -7.21
N GLN A 142 -2.92 17.04 -7.89
CA GLN A 142 -2.07 18.23 -7.78
C GLN A 142 -2.44 19.18 -6.64
N GLU A 143 -3.59 19.03 -6.02
CA GLU A 143 -4.05 19.94 -4.96
C GLU A 143 -3.49 19.61 -3.57
N GLY A 144 -2.24 19.18 -3.46
CA GLY A 144 -1.59 18.87 -2.18
C GLY A 144 -2.15 17.62 -1.49
N THR A 145 -2.99 16.86 -2.15
CA THR A 145 -3.84 15.80 -1.59
C THR A 145 -3.35 14.39 -1.91
N SER A 146 -2.09 14.21 -2.27
CA SER A 146 -1.50 12.87 -2.32
C SER A 146 -1.22 12.29 -0.92
N MET A 147 -1.59 13.03 0.12
CA MET A 147 -1.59 12.54 1.51
C MET A 147 -2.92 11.89 1.82
N GLY A 148 -2.89 10.71 2.40
CA GLY A 148 -4.11 10.06 2.84
C GLY A 148 -4.06 8.53 2.79
N PHE A 149 -5.16 7.94 3.20
CA PHE A 149 -5.37 6.50 3.17
C PHE A 149 -6.08 6.12 1.88
N TYR A 150 -5.44 5.28 1.09
CA TYR A 150 -5.94 4.77 -0.17
C TYR A 150 -6.31 3.30 -0.01
N LEU A 151 -7.48 2.93 -0.47
CA LEU A 151 -7.98 1.56 -0.46
C LEU A 151 -8.51 1.20 -1.86
N GLY A 152 -7.91 0.22 -2.48
CA GLY A 152 -8.46 -0.47 -3.63
C GLY A 152 -9.11 -1.78 -3.20
N SER A 153 -10.33 -2.03 -3.62
CA SER A 153 -11.08 -3.24 -3.33
C SER A 153 -11.62 -3.86 -4.62
N ALA A 154 -11.52 -5.16 -4.72
CA ALA A 154 -12.02 -5.94 -5.85
C ALA A 154 -12.89 -7.10 -5.37
N SER A 155 -13.96 -7.36 -6.10
CA SER A 155 -14.76 -8.58 -6.01
C SER A 155 -14.84 -9.23 -7.40
N SER A 156 -15.51 -10.38 -7.49
CA SER A 156 -15.68 -11.07 -8.78
C SER A 156 -16.41 -10.25 -9.86
N SER A 157 -17.14 -9.20 -9.48
CA SER A 157 -17.97 -8.40 -10.40
C SER A 157 -17.71 -6.89 -10.33
N LYS A 158 -16.93 -6.42 -9.36
CA LYS A 158 -16.72 -4.98 -9.16
C LYS A 158 -15.34 -4.69 -8.58
N ILE A 159 -14.72 -3.61 -9.05
CA ILE A 159 -13.60 -2.97 -8.35
C ILE A 159 -13.97 -1.55 -7.93
N SER A 160 -13.44 -1.11 -6.81
CA SER A 160 -13.73 0.19 -6.22
C SER A 160 -12.46 0.81 -5.68
N PHE A 161 -12.41 2.12 -5.69
CA PHE A 161 -11.29 2.89 -5.17
C PHE A 161 -11.79 3.94 -4.18
N PHE A 162 -11.16 4.01 -3.02
CA PHE A 162 -11.49 4.94 -1.95
C PHE A 162 -10.28 5.79 -1.60
N LEU A 163 -10.52 7.04 -1.28
CA LEU A 163 -9.56 7.95 -0.68
C LEU A 163 -10.17 8.53 0.59
N ASN A 164 -9.53 8.31 1.75
CA ASN A 164 -10.01 8.75 3.06
C ASN A 164 -11.47 8.34 3.32
N ASN A 165 -11.82 7.10 2.96
CA ASN A 165 -13.17 6.50 3.03
C ASN A 165 -14.21 7.05 2.05
N ASP A 166 -13.87 7.99 1.18
CA ASP A 166 -14.77 8.43 0.10
C ASP A 166 -14.63 7.55 -1.12
N LEU A 167 -15.73 6.96 -1.58
CA LEU A 167 -15.75 6.23 -2.84
C LEU A 167 -15.51 7.22 -3.99
N LYS A 168 -14.52 6.93 -4.82
CA LYS A 168 -14.16 7.77 -5.97
C LYS A 168 -14.64 7.21 -7.31
N VAL A 169 -14.90 5.89 -7.36
CA VAL A 169 -15.46 5.16 -8.51
C VAL A 169 -16.08 3.85 -8.08
#